data_d0e932d603b5646eeb74efe4a6a784dc
#
_entry.id   d0e932d603b5646eeb74efe4a6a784dc
#
_cell.length_a   1.000
_cell.length_b   1.000
_cell.length_c   1.000
_cell.angle_alpha   90.00
_cell.angle_beta   90.00
_cell.angle_gamma   90.00
#
_symmetry.space_group_name_H-M   'P 1'
#
loop_
_entity.id
_entity.type
_entity.pdbx_description
1 polymer ?
#
loop_
_entity_poly.entity_id
_entity_poly.type
_entity_poly.pdbx_seq_one_letter_code
_entity_poly.pdbx_strand_id
1 'polypeptide(L)' 'MIDIEVAYGTDKKQFLQQLAVEEGTTAREAVLQSGLSAAFPEADLHAPLGIFGKQVADDTVLRQHDRVELYRPLLID' A
#
# COMPACT_ATOMS: atom_id res chain seq x y z
N MET A 1 12.22 6.52 -12.74
CA MET A 1 11.63 5.94 -11.52
C MET A 1 10.89 7.02 -10.76
N ILE A 2 9.85 6.64 -10.07
CA ILE A 2 9.10 7.57 -9.22
C ILE A 2 9.24 7.14 -7.77
N ASP A 3 9.12 8.11 -6.87
CA ASP A 3 9.17 7.85 -5.43
C ASP A 3 7.75 7.83 -4.89
N ILE A 4 7.42 6.75 -4.20
CA ILE A 4 6.10 6.57 -3.60
C ILE A 4 6.26 6.08 -2.17
N GLU A 5 5.16 5.99 -1.46
CA GLU A 5 5.13 5.41 -0.12
C GLU A 5 4.10 4.29 -0.07
N VAL A 6 4.37 3.30 0.76
CA VAL A 6 3.41 2.24 1.08
C VAL A 6 3.12 2.30 2.58
N ALA A 7 1.86 2.40 2.94
CA ALA A 7 1.43 2.55 4.32
C ALA A 7 0.47 1.43 4.72
N TYR A 8 0.62 0.97 5.94
CA TYR A 8 -0.25 -0.04 6.53
C TYR A 8 -0.22 0.13 8.05
N GLY A 9 -1.29 -0.19 8.72
CA GLY A 9 -1.28 -0.08 10.16
C GLY A 9 -2.29 -0.97 10.84
N THR A 10 -1.93 -1.38 12.04
CA THR A 10 -2.85 -2.01 12.99
C THR A 10 -3.04 -1.04 14.14
N ASP A 11 -3.88 -1.39 15.08
CA ASP A 11 -4.06 -0.57 16.28
C ASP A 11 -2.82 -0.54 17.18
N LYS A 12 -1.85 -1.42 16.92
CA LYS A 12 -0.64 -1.55 17.75
C LYS A 12 0.64 -1.14 17.05
N LYS A 13 0.65 -1.15 15.71
CA LYS A 13 1.88 -0.94 14.95
C LYS A 13 1.57 -0.32 13.60
N GLN A 14 2.43 0.57 13.16
CA GLN A 14 2.29 1.21 11.86
C GLN A 14 3.49 0.91 10.98
N PHE A 15 3.24 0.88 9.69
CA PHE A 15 4.25 0.65 8.66
C PHE A 15 4.18 1.76 7.64
N LEU A 16 5.32 2.34 7.33
CA LEU A 16 5.44 3.33 6.27
C LEU A 16 6.79 3.13 5.61
N GLN A 17 6.79 2.80 4.33
CA GLN A 17 8.01 2.58 3.59
C GLN A 17 8.05 3.46 2.36
N GLN A 18 9.16 4.17 2.18
CA GLN A 18 9.43 4.87 0.92
C GLN A 18 10.01 3.88 -0.07
N LEU A 19 9.55 3.95 -1.30
CA LEU A 19 9.89 2.97 -2.31
C LEU A 19 10.02 3.65 -3.67
N ALA A 20 11.10 3.36 -4.38
CA ALA A 20 11.27 3.83 -5.75
C ALA A 20 10.77 2.73 -6.69
N VAL A 21 9.86 3.08 -7.58
CA VAL A 21 9.27 2.12 -8.52
C VAL A 21 9.33 2.70 -9.93
N GLU A 22 9.22 1.82 -10.92
CA GLU A 22 9.19 2.26 -12.32
C GLU A 22 7.89 2.99 -12.63
N GLU A 23 7.97 3.94 -13.54
CA GLU A 23 6.77 4.58 -14.07
C GLU A 23 5.86 3.51 -14.68
N GLY A 24 4.56 3.64 -14.43
CA GLY A 24 3.59 2.64 -14.85
C GLY A 24 3.29 1.58 -13.82
N THR A 25 4.02 1.58 -12.69
CA THR A 25 3.74 0.65 -11.58
C THR A 25 2.35 0.94 -11.02
N THR A 26 1.58 -0.13 -10.78
CA THR A 26 0.25 0.00 -10.22
C THR A 26 0.28 -0.03 -8.70
N ALA A 27 -0.83 0.38 -8.09
CA ALA A 27 -0.95 0.39 -6.64
C ALA A 27 -0.73 -1.00 -6.04
N ARG A 28 -1.34 -2.02 -6.63
CA ARG A 28 -1.17 -3.39 -6.13
C ARG A 28 0.28 -3.86 -6.27
N GLU A 29 0.91 -3.57 -7.39
CA GLU A 29 2.29 -3.96 -7.61
C GLU A 29 3.22 -3.33 -6.58
N ALA A 30 2.98 -2.07 -6.22
CA ALA A 30 3.80 -1.38 -5.21
C ALA A 30 3.69 -2.08 -3.86
N VAL A 31 2.49 -2.48 -3.45
CA VAL A 31 2.29 -3.20 -2.20
C VAL A 31 3.05 -4.53 -2.23
N LEU A 32 2.96 -5.26 -3.34
CA LEU A 32 3.62 -6.56 -3.46
C LEU A 32 5.15 -6.43 -3.49
N GLN A 33 5.67 -5.31 -3.97
CA GLN A 33 7.11 -5.05 -3.99
C GLN A 33 7.66 -4.54 -2.65
N SER A 34 6.78 -4.06 -1.78
CA SER A 34 7.19 -3.46 -0.52
C SER A 34 7.63 -4.52 0.49
N GLY A 35 8.24 -4.07 1.57
CA GLY A 35 8.63 -4.95 2.67
C GLY A 35 7.50 -5.24 3.65
N LEU A 36 6.26 -4.95 3.28
CA LEU A 36 5.13 -5.09 4.18
C LEU A 36 4.94 -6.51 4.67
N SER A 37 5.05 -7.51 3.80
CA SER A 37 4.86 -8.90 4.19
C SER A 37 5.90 -9.39 5.19
N ALA A 38 7.09 -8.83 5.14
CA ALA A 38 8.14 -9.16 6.11
C ALA A 38 7.85 -8.52 7.46
N ALA A 39 7.35 -7.29 7.46
CA ALA A 39 7.02 -6.57 8.70
C ALA A 39 5.72 -7.07 9.34
N PHE A 40 4.76 -7.45 8.50
CA PHE A 40 3.43 -7.92 8.93
C PHE A 40 3.08 -9.20 8.18
N PRO A 41 3.60 -10.36 8.62
CA PRO A 41 3.36 -11.62 7.90
C PRO A 41 1.88 -11.97 7.77
N GLU A 42 1.05 -11.48 8.68
CA GLU A 42 -0.39 -11.75 8.67
C GLU A 42 -1.19 -10.80 7.79
N ALA A 43 -0.53 -9.78 7.20
CA ALA A 43 -1.23 -8.81 6.36
C ALA A 43 -1.74 -9.47 5.08
N ASP A 44 -2.97 -9.16 4.70
CA ASP A 44 -3.53 -9.61 3.44
C ASP A 44 -3.14 -8.63 2.34
N LEU A 45 -2.15 -8.99 1.55
CA LEU A 45 -1.65 -8.12 0.48
C LEU A 45 -2.65 -7.93 -0.67
N HIS A 46 -3.76 -8.66 -0.65
CA HIS A 46 -4.82 -8.53 -1.65
C HIS A 46 -6.04 -7.78 -1.11
N ALA A 47 -5.93 -7.21 0.07
CA ALA A 47 -6.97 -6.38 0.65
C ALA A 47 -7.19 -5.09 -0.18
N PRO A 48 -8.31 -4.41 0.00
CA PRO A 48 -8.55 -3.14 -0.70
C PRO A 48 -7.45 -2.13 -0.48
N LEU A 49 -7.23 -1.29 -1.47
CA LEU A 49 -6.19 -0.26 -1.47
C LEU A 49 -6.77 1.13 -1.53
N GLY A 50 -5.99 2.09 -1.06
CA GLY A 50 -6.32 3.50 -1.21
C GLY A 50 -5.10 4.33 -1.50
N ILE A 51 -5.33 5.57 -1.95
CA ILE A 51 -4.31 6.59 -2.11
C ILE A 51 -4.82 7.85 -1.41
N PHE A 52 -4.10 8.27 -0.39
CA PHE A 52 -4.46 9.45 0.41
C PHE A 52 -5.93 9.40 0.88
N GLY A 53 -6.34 8.24 1.39
CA GLY A 53 -7.66 8.08 1.96
C GLY A 53 -8.78 7.74 0.98
N LYS A 54 -8.48 7.68 -0.32
CA LYS A 54 -9.45 7.31 -1.34
C LYS A 54 -9.21 5.90 -1.81
N GLN A 55 -10.23 5.06 -1.76
CA GLN A 55 -10.12 3.70 -2.29
C GLN A 55 -9.88 3.73 -3.79
N VAL A 56 -8.93 2.91 -4.25
CA VAL A 56 -8.58 2.83 -5.67
C VAL A 56 -8.56 1.37 -6.10
N ALA A 57 -8.61 1.18 -7.43
CA ALA A 57 -8.51 -0.16 -8.01
C ALA A 57 -7.07 -0.64 -8.00
N ASP A 58 -6.89 -1.97 -8.08
CA ASP A 58 -5.58 -2.61 -8.09
C ASP A 58 -4.67 -2.09 -9.19
N ASP A 59 -5.24 -1.81 -10.36
CA ASP A 59 -4.50 -1.40 -11.55
C ASP A 59 -4.34 0.12 -11.68
N THR A 60 -4.62 0.87 -10.63
CA THR A 60 -4.39 2.30 -10.60
C THR A 60 -2.90 2.58 -10.75
N VAL A 61 -2.53 3.33 -11.80
CA VAL A 61 -1.14 3.68 -12.05
C VAL A 61 -0.71 4.79 -11.11
N LEU A 62 0.44 4.59 -10.47
CA LEU A 62 0.95 5.51 -9.45
C LEU A 62 1.67 6.70 -10.08
N ARG A 63 1.71 7.79 -9.33
CA ARG A 63 2.42 9.02 -9.68
C ARG A 63 3.44 9.33 -8.61
N GLN A 64 4.39 10.21 -8.96
CA GLN A 64 5.39 10.69 -8.01
C GLN A 64 4.72 11.19 -6.73
N HIS A 65 5.23 10.72 -5.60
CA HIS A 65 4.81 11.08 -4.25
C HIS A 65 3.45 10.54 -3.83
N ASP A 66 2.88 9.57 -4.56
CA ASP A 66 1.67 8.91 -4.10
C ASP A 66 1.95 8.08 -2.85
N ARG A 67 0.96 8.01 -1.97
CA ARG A 67 0.99 7.11 -0.82
C ARG A 67 -0.07 6.04 -1.02
N VAL A 68 0.37 4.81 -1.22
CA VAL A 68 -0.52 3.66 -1.33
C VAL A 68 -0.79 3.13 0.06
N GLU A 69 -2.05 2.98 0.39
CA GLU A 69 -2.48 2.46 1.69
C GLU A 69 -3.12 1.10 1.50
N LEU A 70 -2.68 0.13 2.27
CA LEU A 70 -3.33 -1.17 2.31
C LEU A 70 -4.31 -1.16 3.47
N TYR A 71 -5.58 -1.39 3.16
CA TYR A 71 -6.61 -1.37 4.18
C TYR A 71 -6.76 -2.75 4.80
N ARG A 72 -7.02 -2.76 6.09
CA ARG A 72 -7.40 -3.99 6.77
C ARG A 72 -8.90 -4.18 6.63
N PRO A 73 -9.37 -5.44 6.68
CA PRO A 73 -10.80 -5.65 6.86
C PRO A 73 -11.23 -4.91 8.12
N LEU A 74 -12.21 -4.05 7.97
CA LEU A 74 -12.77 -3.37 9.12
C LEU A 74 -13.63 -4.38 9.86
N LEU A 75 -13.21 -4.69 11.08
CA LEU A 75 -14.07 -5.43 11.98
C LEU A 75 -15.09 -4.44 12.50
N ILE A 76 -16.08 -4.19 11.69
CA ILE A 76 -17.18 -3.35 12.12
C ILE A 76 -18.23 -4.24 12.75
N ASP A 77 -18.49 -3.98 13.97
CA ASP A 77 -19.59 -4.63 14.65
C ASP A 77 -20.85 -3.83 14.43
#